data_3730ca980175351a34e22758df9eccc0
#
_entry.id   3730ca980175351a34e22758df9eccc0
#
_cell.length_a   1.000
_cell.length_b   1.000
_cell.length_c   1.000
_cell.angle_alpha   90.00
_cell.angle_beta   90.00
_cell.angle_gamma   90.00
#
_symmetry.space_group_name_H-M   'P 1'
#
loop_
_entity.id
_entity.type
_entity.pdbx_description
1 polymer ?
#
loop_
_entity_poly.entity_id
_entity_poly.type
_entity_poly.pdbx_seq_one_letter_code
_entity_poly.pdbx_strand_id
1 'polypeptide(L)'
;MTPLVEVSHLVKHFTRDAGLFRAGTRVAAVDDVSFSIDEGETFGLVGESGSGKTTTGRCILRLIEPTSGHVAFKGQDVLALDRRALREARRHMQMVFQDPYSSLNPRMRTGAIVEEPLVIHKIGTRDERAARVRELFTLVGLDPKDVRKYPHEFSGGQRQRIGLARAIALNPSLVICDEPVSALDVSVQAQVVNLLLDLQKRLGLTYLFIAHDLRLVRQICDRVAVMYRGRLVEVGPAEQVFNSPAHPYTTALISAIPHLKPGQRLERIPFDGSTFQRVELREIDTGHFAAI
;
A
#
# COMPACT_ATOMS: atom_id res chain seq x y z
N MET A 1 -17.95 14.98 -0.81
CA MET A 1 -16.73 15.30 -0.03
C MET A 1 -15.55 15.23 -0.96
N THR A 2 -14.51 16.04 -0.76
CA THR A 2 -13.29 15.94 -1.58
C THR A 2 -12.48 14.75 -1.07
N PRO A 3 -12.04 13.81 -1.94
CA PRO A 3 -11.25 12.66 -1.51
C PRO A 3 -9.89 13.10 -0.95
N LEU A 4 -9.31 12.29 -0.06
CA LEU A 4 -7.98 12.52 0.47
C LEU A 4 -6.90 12.36 -0.61
N VAL A 5 -7.06 11.32 -1.44
CA VAL A 5 -6.19 11.03 -2.60
C VAL A 5 -7.07 10.89 -3.84
N GLU A 6 -6.65 11.53 -4.92
CA GLU A 6 -7.25 11.36 -6.24
C GLU A 6 -6.15 11.02 -7.25
N VAL A 7 -6.32 9.92 -7.95
CA VAL A 7 -5.43 9.44 -9.00
C VAL A 7 -6.20 9.43 -10.30
N SER A 8 -5.70 10.13 -11.32
CA SER A 8 -6.39 10.25 -12.61
C SER A 8 -5.42 9.97 -13.75
N HIS A 9 -5.78 8.99 -14.59
CA HIS A 9 -5.05 8.59 -15.79
C HIS A 9 -3.55 8.37 -15.55
N LEU A 10 -3.20 7.76 -14.38
CA LEU A 10 -1.81 7.54 -13.99
C LEU A 10 -1.16 6.51 -14.91
N VAL A 11 0.01 6.88 -15.47
CA VAL A 11 0.80 6.03 -16.35
C VAL A 11 2.25 5.99 -15.87
N LYS A 12 2.82 4.79 -15.81
CA LYS A 12 4.26 4.59 -15.60
C LYS A 12 4.82 3.56 -16.56
N HIS A 13 5.73 4.00 -17.41
CA HIS A 13 6.52 3.14 -18.27
C HIS A 13 7.95 3.02 -17.74
N PHE A 14 8.49 1.81 -17.80
CA PHE A 14 9.93 1.57 -17.65
C PHE A 14 10.51 1.17 -19.00
N THR A 15 11.66 1.71 -19.33
CA THR A 15 12.44 1.30 -20.49
C THR A 15 13.43 0.23 -20.02
N ARG A 16 13.39 -0.94 -20.63
CA ARG A 16 14.37 -1.99 -20.42
C ARG A 16 15.43 -1.82 -21.50
N ASP A 17 16.61 -1.35 -21.12
CA ASP A 17 17.73 -1.19 -22.05
C ASP A 17 18.10 -2.56 -22.64
N ALA A 18 18.02 -2.67 -23.95
CA ALA A 18 18.30 -3.91 -24.68
C ALA A 18 19.76 -3.99 -25.16
N GLY A 19 20.69 -3.18 -24.57
CA GLY A 19 22.10 -3.13 -24.97
C GLY A 19 22.34 -2.27 -26.22
N LEU A 20 23.61 -2.13 -26.63
CA LEU A 20 24.11 -1.13 -27.57
C LEU A 20 23.47 -1.17 -29.00
N PHE A 21 22.73 -2.24 -29.35
CA PHE A 21 22.24 -2.46 -30.73
C PHE A 21 20.76 -2.88 -30.84
N ARG A 22 19.96 -2.79 -29.75
CA ARG A 22 18.53 -3.11 -29.81
C ARG A 22 17.70 -2.00 -29.18
N ALA A 23 16.57 -1.67 -29.82
CA ALA A 23 15.59 -0.76 -29.23
C ALA A 23 15.08 -1.33 -27.91
N GLY A 24 15.14 -0.55 -26.82
CA GLY A 24 14.69 -0.95 -25.50
C GLY A 24 13.20 -1.31 -25.52
N THR A 25 12.82 -2.40 -24.86
CA THR A 25 11.41 -2.77 -24.72
C THR A 25 10.77 -1.88 -23.65
N ARG A 26 9.70 -1.19 -24.01
CA ARG A 26 8.91 -0.36 -23.10
C ARG A 26 7.90 -1.24 -22.38
N VAL A 27 7.95 -1.27 -21.05
CA VAL A 27 7.01 -2.02 -20.22
C VAL A 27 6.12 -1.02 -19.50
N ALA A 28 4.81 -1.08 -19.72
CA ALA A 28 3.82 -0.31 -18.99
C ALA A 28 3.57 -1.00 -17.63
N ALA A 29 4.17 -0.48 -16.57
CA ALA A 29 3.94 -1.00 -15.21
C ALA A 29 2.65 -0.46 -14.61
N VAL A 30 2.25 0.76 -14.99
CA VAL A 30 0.95 1.37 -14.70
C VAL A 30 0.45 1.95 -16.03
N ASP A 31 -0.77 1.62 -16.40
CA ASP A 31 -1.36 1.96 -17.70
C ASP A 31 -2.80 2.46 -17.50
N ASP A 32 -2.95 3.77 -17.41
CA ASP A 32 -4.24 4.46 -17.30
C ASP A 32 -5.04 4.09 -16.04
N VAL A 33 -4.42 4.28 -14.87
CA VAL A 33 -5.04 3.96 -13.57
C VAL A 33 -5.70 5.20 -12.98
N SER A 34 -7.00 5.08 -12.63
CA SER A 34 -7.79 6.14 -12.00
C SER A 34 -8.60 5.60 -10.84
N PHE A 35 -8.50 6.21 -9.66
CA PHE A 35 -9.29 5.92 -8.46
C PHE A 35 -9.16 7.04 -7.43
N SER A 36 -10.03 7.03 -6.43
CA SER A 36 -9.97 7.94 -5.28
C SER A 36 -9.96 7.18 -3.97
N ILE A 37 -9.40 7.79 -2.92
CA ILE A 37 -9.42 7.28 -1.55
C ILE A 37 -9.97 8.37 -0.64
N ASP A 38 -11.00 8.05 0.13
CA ASP A 38 -11.61 8.97 1.07
C ASP A 38 -10.85 9.02 2.39
N GLU A 39 -11.04 10.10 3.18
CA GLU A 39 -10.39 10.23 4.48
C GLU A 39 -10.91 9.18 5.47
N GLY A 40 -10.01 8.49 6.17
CA GLY A 40 -10.33 7.41 7.11
C GLY A 40 -10.61 6.05 6.44
N GLU A 41 -10.62 5.97 5.11
CA GLU A 41 -10.86 4.73 4.35
C GLU A 41 -9.65 3.80 4.38
N THR A 42 -9.89 2.49 4.37
CA THR A 42 -8.92 1.49 3.95
C THR A 42 -9.22 1.04 2.52
N PHE A 43 -8.47 1.56 1.56
CA PHE A 43 -8.60 1.21 0.15
C PHE A 43 -7.61 0.10 -0.22
N GLY A 44 -8.11 -1.06 -0.67
CA GLY A 44 -7.32 -2.21 -1.09
C GLY A 44 -6.89 -2.10 -2.55
N LEU A 45 -5.62 -2.35 -2.85
CA LEU A 45 -5.12 -2.54 -4.22
C LEU A 45 -4.55 -3.94 -4.36
N VAL A 46 -5.26 -4.80 -5.11
CA VAL A 46 -4.97 -6.23 -5.21
C VAL A 46 -4.65 -6.68 -6.63
N GLY A 47 -4.07 -7.87 -6.78
CA GLY A 47 -3.70 -8.48 -8.05
C GLY A 47 -2.44 -9.30 -7.93
N GLU A 48 -2.09 -10.03 -8.98
CA GLU A 48 -0.88 -10.88 -9.02
C GLU A 48 0.42 -10.07 -8.87
N SER A 49 1.51 -10.77 -8.52
CA SER A 49 2.84 -10.16 -8.52
C SER A 49 3.18 -9.59 -9.89
N GLY A 50 3.73 -8.37 -9.93
CA GLY A 50 4.04 -7.68 -11.18
C GLY A 50 2.85 -6.98 -11.86
N SER A 51 1.65 -6.98 -11.27
CA SER A 51 0.49 -6.25 -11.85
C SER A 51 0.61 -4.72 -11.79
N GLY A 52 1.57 -4.15 -11.05
CA GLY A 52 1.83 -2.70 -11.00
C GLY A 52 1.49 -2.02 -9.66
N LYS A 53 0.94 -2.73 -8.68
CA LYS A 53 0.47 -2.20 -7.38
C LYS A 53 1.51 -1.35 -6.63
N THR A 54 2.67 -1.92 -6.36
CA THR A 54 3.78 -1.23 -5.70
C THR A 54 4.24 0.00 -6.47
N THR A 55 4.27 -0.09 -7.80
CA THR A 55 4.62 1.04 -8.68
C THR A 55 3.59 2.15 -8.55
N THR A 56 2.29 1.82 -8.52
CA THR A 56 1.20 2.79 -8.31
C THR A 56 1.37 3.50 -6.96
N GLY A 57 1.55 2.77 -5.87
CA GLY A 57 1.79 3.35 -4.55
C GLY A 57 3.02 4.28 -4.50
N ARG A 58 4.11 3.88 -5.15
CA ARG A 58 5.33 4.71 -5.23
C ARG A 58 5.16 5.95 -6.11
N CYS A 59 4.33 5.87 -7.15
CA CYS A 59 3.98 7.05 -7.97
C CYS A 59 3.11 8.05 -7.19
N ILE A 60 2.16 7.59 -6.38
CA ILE A 60 1.33 8.44 -5.51
C ILE A 60 2.21 9.28 -4.56
N LEU A 61 3.22 8.66 -3.95
CA LEU A 61 4.19 9.37 -3.09
C LEU A 61 5.27 10.12 -3.90
N ARG A 62 5.21 10.04 -5.24
CA ARG A 62 6.24 10.55 -6.14
C ARG A 62 7.66 10.09 -5.74
N LEU A 63 7.77 8.85 -5.19
CA LEU A 63 9.05 8.14 -5.00
C LEU A 63 9.58 7.65 -6.34
N ILE A 64 8.68 7.38 -7.28
CA ILE A 64 8.93 7.13 -8.69
C ILE A 64 8.15 8.18 -9.47
N GLU A 65 8.82 8.92 -10.35
CA GLU A 65 8.17 9.90 -11.21
C GLU A 65 7.27 9.17 -12.22
N PRO A 66 5.95 9.43 -12.27
CA PRO A 66 5.09 8.86 -13.31
C PRO A 66 5.46 9.36 -14.69
N THR A 67 5.04 8.66 -15.73
CA THR A 67 5.24 9.08 -17.12
C THR A 67 4.22 10.14 -17.51
N SER A 68 2.98 10.01 -17.05
CA SER A 68 1.88 10.96 -17.24
C SER A 68 0.77 10.68 -16.24
N GLY A 69 -0.26 11.49 -16.23
CA GLY A 69 -1.40 11.42 -15.33
C GLY A 69 -1.34 12.48 -14.25
N HIS A 70 -2.26 12.37 -13.29
CA HIS A 70 -2.42 13.33 -12.21
C HIS A 70 -2.57 12.61 -10.86
N VAL A 71 -1.99 13.18 -9.81
CA VAL A 71 -2.14 12.70 -8.44
C VAL A 71 -2.39 13.90 -7.54
N ALA A 72 -3.58 14.00 -6.97
CA ALA A 72 -3.90 15.00 -5.96
C ALA A 72 -3.92 14.39 -4.56
N PHE A 73 -3.36 15.10 -3.60
CA PHE A 73 -3.44 14.81 -2.16
C PHE A 73 -4.00 16.03 -1.44
N LYS A 74 -5.14 15.87 -0.75
CA LYS A 74 -5.90 16.98 -0.14
C LYS A 74 -6.19 18.11 -1.14
N GLY A 75 -6.52 17.73 -2.39
CA GLY A 75 -6.79 18.67 -3.48
C GLY A 75 -5.55 19.34 -4.09
N GLN A 76 -4.33 19.04 -3.61
CA GLN A 76 -3.10 19.60 -4.13
C GLN A 76 -2.41 18.61 -5.10
N ASP A 77 -2.08 19.05 -6.32
CA ASP A 77 -1.36 18.23 -7.28
C ASP A 77 0.08 17.92 -6.80
N VAL A 78 0.31 16.66 -6.44
CA VAL A 78 1.60 16.18 -5.93
C VAL A 78 2.69 16.24 -7.02
N LEU A 79 2.30 16.09 -8.29
CA LEU A 79 3.25 16.05 -9.41
C LEU A 79 3.75 17.44 -9.80
N ALA A 80 2.97 18.48 -9.50
CA ALA A 80 3.34 19.88 -9.75
C ALA A 80 4.19 20.49 -8.62
N LEU A 81 4.30 19.81 -7.44
CA LEU A 81 5.04 20.35 -6.30
C LEU A 81 6.54 20.48 -6.60
N ASP A 82 7.11 21.58 -6.15
CA ASP A 82 8.56 21.73 -6.08
C ASP A 82 9.16 20.80 -4.99
N ARG A 83 10.48 20.71 -4.93
CA ARG A 83 11.19 19.82 -4.00
C ARG A 83 10.88 20.11 -2.53
N ARG A 84 10.67 21.40 -2.17
CA ARG A 84 10.38 21.82 -0.79
C ARG A 84 8.95 21.48 -0.41
N ALA A 85 7.99 21.83 -1.25
CA ALA A 85 6.58 21.52 -1.05
C ALA A 85 6.31 20.01 -1.04
N LEU A 86 6.96 19.24 -1.92
CA LEU A 86 6.87 17.78 -1.93
C LEU A 86 7.42 17.16 -0.63
N ARG A 87 8.53 17.69 -0.09
CA ARG A 87 9.04 17.24 1.21
C ARG A 87 8.04 17.49 2.33
N GLU A 88 7.36 18.64 2.32
CA GLU A 88 6.32 18.94 3.31
C GLU A 88 5.09 18.05 3.13
N ALA A 89 4.61 17.85 1.89
CA ALA A 89 3.50 16.95 1.60
C ALA A 89 3.79 15.51 2.09
N ARG A 90 5.02 15.03 1.93
CA ARG A 90 5.45 13.70 2.39
C ARG A 90 5.42 13.50 3.91
N ARG A 91 5.34 14.58 4.72
CA ARG A 91 5.04 14.44 6.16
C ARG A 91 3.69 13.77 6.39
N HIS A 92 2.74 14.06 5.52
CA HIS A 92 1.37 13.60 5.63
C HIS A 92 1.08 12.32 4.83
N MET A 93 2.05 11.89 4.02
CA MET A 93 1.96 10.67 3.18
C MET A 93 3.17 9.78 3.45
N GLN A 94 2.98 8.66 4.13
CA GLN A 94 4.06 7.77 4.52
C GLN A 94 3.89 6.38 3.91
N MET A 95 4.94 5.56 3.95
CA MET A 95 4.94 4.22 3.40
C MET A 95 5.53 3.21 4.38
N VAL A 96 4.85 2.07 4.49
CA VAL A 96 5.36 0.84 5.11
C VAL A 96 5.75 -0.10 3.99
N PHE A 97 7.01 -0.51 3.96
CA PHE A 97 7.57 -1.33 2.89
C PHE A 97 7.36 -2.82 3.13
N GLN A 98 7.36 -3.59 2.04
CA GLN A 98 7.13 -5.02 2.00
C GLN A 98 8.12 -5.83 2.85
N ASP A 99 9.40 -5.50 2.77
CA ASP A 99 10.46 -6.23 3.48
C ASP A 99 10.92 -5.47 4.73
N PRO A 100 10.56 -5.96 5.93
CA PRO A 100 11.00 -5.33 7.17
C PRO A 100 12.51 -5.43 7.41
N TYR A 101 13.22 -6.34 6.72
CA TYR A 101 14.67 -6.49 6.86
C TYR A 101 15.42 -5.40 6.09
N SER A 102 15.07 -5.18 4.84
CA SER A 102 15.73 -4.17 3.99
C SER A 102 15.26 -2.74 4.28
N SER A 103 14.07 -2.58 4.88
CA SER A 103 13.50 -1.26 5.18
C SER A 103 14.13 -0.55 6.38
N LEU A 104 14.81 -1.29 7.28
CA LEU A 104 15.45 -0.76 8.48
C LEU A 104 16.97 -0.81 8.32
N ASN A 105 17.66 0.32 8.56
CA ASN A 105 19.11 0.36 8.53
C ASN A 105 19.68 -0.52 9.68
N PRO A 106 20.37 -1.65 9.38
CA PRO A 106 20.83 -2.58 10.41
C PRO A 106 21.93 -2.02 11.33
N ARG A 107 22.55 -0.90 10.93
CA ARG A 107 23.60 -0.22 11.69
C ARG A 107 23.08 0.84 12.65
N MET A 108 21.77 1.15 12.57
CA MET A 108 21.12 2.12 13.46
C MET A 108 20.37 1.42 14.58
N ARG A 109 20.31 2.04 15.76
CA ARG A 109 19.40 1.59 16.83
C ARG A 109 17.96 1.85 16.44
N THR A 110 17.06 1.01 16.89
CA THR A 110 15.64 1.08 16.49
C THR A 110 14.98 2.39 16.91
N GLY A 111 15.34 2.95 18.07
CA GLY A 111 14.90 4.29 18.47
C GLY A 111 15.33 5.38 17.50
N ALA A 112 16.58 5.32 17.02
CA ALA A 112 17.08 6.29 16.04
C ALA A 112 16.40 6.15 14.67
N ILE A 113 16.03 4.92 14.26
CA ILE A 113 15.25 4.68 13.03
C ILE A 113 13.86 5.32 13.13
N VAL A 114 13.18 5.20 14.27
CA VAL A 114 11.85 5.79 14.49
C VAL A 114 11.93 7.32 14.68
N GLU A 115 13.04 7.82 15.26
CA GLU A 115 13.27 9.26 15.43
C GLU A 115 13.63 9.97 14.10
N GLU A 116 14.23 9.25 13.14
CA GLU A 116 14.78 9.83 11.91
C GLU A 116 13.80 10.77 11.17
N PRO A 117 12.51 10.43 10.92
CA PRO A 117 11.57 11.34 10.30
C PRO A 117 11.39 12.66 11.07
N LEU A 118 11.35 12.61 12.39
CA LEU A 118 11.23 13.79 13.25
C LEU A 118 12.44 14.71 13.11
N VAL A 119 13.66 14.13 13.05
CA VAL A 119 14.91 14.86 12.85
C VAL A 119 14.94 15.50 11.46
N ILE A 120 14.59 14.75 10.42
CA ILE A 120 14.57 15.22 9.03
C ILE A 120 13.64 16.42 8.87
N HIS A 121 12.48 16.38 9.50
CA HIS A 121 11.47 17.45 9.44
C HIS A 121 11.62 18.50 10.54
N LYS A 122 12.68 18.41 11.37
CA LYS A 122 13.02 19.36 12.46
C LYS A 122 11.85 19.54 13.45
N ILE A 123 11.19 18.46 13.81
CA ILE A 123 10.06 18.44 14.74
C ILE A 123 10.58 18.19 16.16
N GLY A 124 10.23 19.11 17.07
CA GLY A 124 10.53 19.01 18.50
C GLY A 124 12.02 19.12 18.86
N THR A 125 12.26 19.25 20.14
CA THR A 125 13.59 19.17 20.76
C THR A 125 14.06 17.71 20.83
N ARG A 126 15.30 17.49 21.25
CA ARG A 126 15.85 16.14 21.44
C ARG A 126 15.05 15.33 22.46
N ASP A 127 14.66 15.95 23.58
CA ASP A 127 13.93 15.28 24.65
C ASP A 127 12.48 14.97 24.26
N GLU A 128 11.81 15.88 23.55
CA GLU A 128 10.48 15.66 23.00
C GLU A 128 10.48 14.51 21.96
N ARG A 129 11.47 14.46 21.07
CA ARG A 129 11.62 13.34 20.13
C ARG A 129 11.84 12.02 20.84
N ALA A 130 12.73 12.01 21.86
CA ALA A 130 12.97 10.81 22.64
C ALA A 130 11.72 10.33 23.41
N ALA A 131 10.88 11.25 23.90
CA ALA A 131 9.60 10.93 24.52
C ALA A 131 8.62 10.37 23.49
N ARG A 132 8.51 11.01 22.32
CA ARG A 132 7.64 10.56 21.21
C ARG A 132 8.04 9.17 20.70
N VAL A 133 9.32 8.88 20.57
CA VAL A 133 9.81 7.55 20.18
C VAL A 133 9.36 6.48 21.18
N ARG A 134 9.45 6.72 22.48
CA ARG A 134 8.98 5.78 23.51
C ARG A 134 7.47 5.58 23.44
N GLU A 135 6.70 6.65 23.24
CA GLU A 135 5.24 6.58 23.02
C GLU A 135 4.91 5.71 21.79
N LEU A 136 5.60 5.93 20.65
CA LEU A 136 5.41 5.16 19.44
C LEU A 136 5.71 3.67 19.62
N PHE A 137 6.78 3.33 20.38
CA PHE A 137 7.07 1.93 20.72
C PHE A 137 5.90 1.31 21.50
N THR A 138 5.40 2.00 22.54
CA THR A 138 4.22 1.54 23.27
C THR A 138 3.01 1.37 22.37
N LEU A 139 2.78 2.34 21.47
CA LEU A 139 1.62 2.36 20.56
C LEU A 139 1.62 1.16 19.60
N VAL A 140 2.81 0.71 19.14
CA VAL A 140 2.93 -0.48 18.28
C VAL A 140 3.13 -1.79 19.08
N GLY A 141 2.98 -1.75 20.42
CA GLY A 141 3.11 -2.92 21.29
C GLY A 141 4.53 -3.45 21.45
N LEU A 142 5.54 -2.56 21.43
CA LEU A 142 6.93 -2.84 21.77
C LEU A 142 7.30 -2.24 23.14
N ASP A 143 8.29 -2.84 23.83
CA ASP A 143 8.81 -2.26 25.08
C ASP A 143 9.59 -0.97 24.78
N PRO A 144 9.24 0.18 25.39
CA PRO A 144 9.98 1.43 25.23
C PRO A 144 11.46 1.34 25.61
N LYS A 145 11.87 0.37 26.40
CA LYS A 145 13.29 0.11 26.75
C LYS A 145 14.10 -0.40 25.56
N ASP A 146 13.44 -1.02 24.60
CA ASP A 146 14.06 -1.65 23.42
C ASP A 146 14.51 -0.65 22.35
N VAL A 147 14.29 0.64 22.52
CA VAL A 147 14.78 1.72 21.63
C VAL A 147 16.30 1.70 21.43
N ARG A 148 17.05 1.05 22.34
CA ARG A 148 18.51 0.95 22.28
C ARG A 148 19.02 -0.25 21.50
N LYS A 149 18.15 -1.22 21.20
CA LYS A 149 18.46 -2.44 20.45
C LYS A 149 18.62 -2.16 18.97
N TYR A 150 19.28 -3.06 18.28
CA TYR A 150 19.45 -3.05 16.82
C TYR A 150 18.35 -3.91 16.15
N PRO A 151 18.03 -3.67 14.85
CA PRO A 151 17.01 -4.44 14.15
C PRO A 151 17.20 -5.96 14.19
N HIS A 152 18.44 -6.45 14.17
CA HIS A 152 18.73 -7.88 14.19
C HIS A 152 18.38 -8.58 15.52
N GLU A 153 18.14 -7.83 16.59
CA GLU A 153 17.73 -8.34 17.90
C GLU A 153 16.20 -8.54 18.00
N PHE A 154 15.45 -8.25 16.93
CA PHE A 154 13.98 -8.34 16.89
C PHE A 154 13.52 -9.41 15.91
N SER A 155 12.36 -10.03 16.20
CA SER A 155 11.67 -10.91 15.27
C SER A 155 11.14 -10.15 14.03
N GLY A 156 10.76 -10.87 12.97
CA GLY A 156 10.20 -10.27 11.77
C GLY A 156 8.98 -9.37 12.04
N GLY A 157 8.04 -9.85 12.86
CA GLY A 157 6.85 -9.09 13.25
C GLY A 157 7.18 -7.87 14.11
N GLN A 158 8.17 -7.96 14.99
CA GLN A 158 8.65 -6.81 15.77
C GLN A 158 9.32 -5.77 14.87
N ARG A 159 10.11 -6.18 13.87
CA ARG A 159 10.69 -5.26 12.87
C ARG A 159 9.61 -4.55 12.05
N GLN A 160 8.56 -5.28 11.68
CA GLN A 160 7.41 -4.67 11.00
C GLN A 160 6.75 -3.60 11.87
N ARG A 161 6.58 -3.85 13.17
CA ARG A 161 6.06 -2.87 14.13
C ARG A 161 6.97 -1.64 14.27
N ILE A 162 8.30 -1.80 14.19
CA ILE A 162 9.25 -0.68 14.14
C ILE A 162 9.06 0.13 12.85
N GLY A 163 8.87 -0.53 11.71
CA GLY A 163 8.54 0.12 10.44
C GLY A 163 7.24 0.92 10.50
N LEU A 164 6.21 0.37 11.16
CA LEU A 164 4.95 1.07 11.43
C LEU A 164 5.16 2.28 12.34
N ALA A 165 5.90 2.13 13.46
CA ALA A 165 6.22 3.23 14.36
C ALA A 165 6.91 4.39 13.63
N ARG A 166 7.87 4.08 12.74
CA ARG A 166 8.54 5.06 11.89
C ARG A 166 7.56 5.77 10.95
N ALA A 167 6.68 5.03 10.30
CA ALA A 167 5.71 5.59 9.35
C ALA A 167 4.73 6.55 10.04
N ILE A 168 4.26 6.22 11.25
CA ILE A 168 3.30 7.07 11.98
C ILE A 168 3.96 8.17 12.84
N ALA A 169 5.30 8.27 12.86
CA ALA A 169 6.03 9.23 13.70
C ALA A 169 5.63 10.69 13.45
N LEU A 170 5.30 11.02 12.21
CA LEU A 170 4.91 12.36 11.76
C LEU A 170 3.39 12.64 11.82
N ASN A 171 2.58 11.73 12.38
CA ASN A 171 1.12 11.78 12.35
C ASN A 171 0.58 11.99 10.92
N PRO A 172 0.87 11.08 9.99
CA PRO A 172 0.43 11.20 8.60
C PRO A 172 -1.09 11.09 8.48
N SER A 173 -1.66 11.62 7.40
CA SER A 173 -3.06 11.38 7.04
C SER A 173 -3.21 10.13 6.17
N LEU A 174 -2.18 9.82 5.35
CA LEU A 174 -2.14 8.65 4.46
C LEU A 174 -0.94 7.76 4.78
N VAL A 175 -1.18 6.46 4.89
CA VAL A 175 -0.12 5.45 4.95
C VAL A 175 -0.33 4.42 3.84
N ILE A 176 0.64 4.30 2.94
CA ILE A 176 0.65 3.24 1.93
C ILE A 176 1.33 2.01 2.55
N CYS A 177 0.56 0.94 2.73
CA CYS A 177 1.04 -0.34 3.24
C CYS A 177 1.34 -1.27 2.06
N ASP A 178 2.61 -1.36 1.64
CA ASP A 178 3.04 -2.20 0.51
C ASP A 178 3.37 -3.60 1.02
N GLU A 179 2.42 -4.52 0.88
CA GLU A 179 2.50 -5.91 1.35
C GLU A 179 3.01 -6.06 2.80
N PRO A 180 2.43 -5.35 3.79
CA PRO A 180 3.02 -5.15 5.10
C PRO A 180 3.15 -6.41 5.95
N VAL A 181 2.60 -7.53 5.52
CA VAL A 181 2.58 -8.80 6.27
C VAL A 181 3.01 -10.02 5.44
N SER A 182 3.39 -9.83 4.18
CA SER A 182 3.67 -10.95 3.24
C SER A 182 4.83 -11.85 3.67
N ALA A 183 5.81 -11.31 4.40
CA ALA A 183 6.99 -12.03 4.88
C ALA A 183 6.84 -12.60 6.30
N LEU A 184 5.63 -12.58 6.88
CA LEU A 184 5.38 -12.98 8.27
C LEU A 184 4.56 -14.26 8.35
N ASP A 185 4.72 -15.02 9.45
CA ASP A 185 3.88 -16.17 9.77
C ASP A 185 2.42 -15.76 10.00
N VAL A 186 1.45 -16.64 9.70
CA VAL A 186 0.01 -16.37 9.75
C VAL A 186 -0.46 -15.77 11.08
N SER A 187 0.06 -16.28 12.20
CA SER A 187 -0.29 -15.77 13.54
C SER A 187 0.22 -14.34 13.77
N VAL A 188 1.40 -14.03 13.26
CA VAL A 188 2.02 -12.69 13.35
C VAL A 188 1.34 -11.73 12.37
N GLN A 189 0.93 -12.21 11.19
CA GLN A 189 0.13 -11.42 10.24
C GLN A 189 -1.13 -10.87 10.90
N ALA A 190 -1.91 -11.74 11.57
CA ALA A 190 -3.14 -11.34 12.26
C ALA A 190 -2.89 -10.25 13.32
N GLN A 191 -1.79 -10.36 14.07
CA GLN A 191 -1.42 -9.36 15.07
C GLN A 191 -1.07 -8.00 14.45
N VAL A 192 -0.35 -7.99 13.32
CA VAL A 192 0.03 -6.74 12.63
C VAL A 192 -1.20 -6.11 11.96
N VAL A 193 -2.10 -6.92 11.40
CA VAL A 193 -3.37 -6.43 10.83
C VAL A 193 -4.25 -5.79 11.90
N ASN A 194 -4.43 -6.45 13.06
CA ASN A 194 -5.18 -5.88 14.17
C ASN A 194 -4.55 -4.56 14.66
N LEU A 195 -3.22 -4.50 14.73
CA LEU A 195 -2.51 -3.28 15.06
C LEU A 195 -2.78 -2.16 14.06
N LEU A 196 -2.80 -2.44 12.75
CA LEU A 196 -3.13 -1.45 11.72
C LEU A 196 -4.54 -0.89 11.90
N LEU A 197 -5.54 -1.76 12.17
CA LEU A 197 -6.92 -1.34 12.43
C LEU A 197 -7.04 -0.50 13.71
N ASP A 198 -6.32 -0.86 14.77
CA ASP A 198 -6.28 -0.08 16.01
C ASP A 198 -5.65 1.30 15.80
N LEU A 199 -4.54 1.36 15.04
CA LEU A 199 -3.86 2.62 14.70
C LEU A 199 -4.77 3.51 13.85
N GLN A 200 -5.50 2.94 12.87
CA GLN A 200 -6.46 3.67 12.04
C GLN A 200 -7.50 4.37 12.91
N LYS A 201 -8.14 3.63 13.81
CA LYS A 201 -9.19 4.16 14.70
C LYS A 201 -8.66 5.23 15.68
N ARG A 202 -7.47 4.99 16.24
CA ARG A 202 -6.88 5.92 17.24
C ARG A 202 -6.34 7.20 16.63
N LEU A 203 -5.78 7.12 15.43
CA LEU A 203 -5.05 8.23 14.80
C LEU A 203 -5.80 8.84 13.60
N GLY A 204 -6.95 8.29 13.20
CA GLY A 204 -7.71 8.73 12.02
C GLY A 204 -6.95 8.52 10.71
N LEU A 205 -6.20 7.39 10.60
CA LEU A 205 -5.37 7.13 9.42
C LEU A 205 -6.21 6.68 8.24
N THR A 206 -5.77 7.07 7.05
CA THR A 206 -6.24 6.51 5.77
C THR A 206 -5.21 5.55 5.25
N TYR A 207 -5.63 4.38 4.74
CA TYR A 207 -4.72 3.39 4.19
C TYR A 207 -4.93 3.16 2.70
N LEU A 208 -3.82 3.12 1.94
CA LEU A 208 -3.75 2.36 0.70
C LEU A 208 -3.08 1.03 1.01
N PHE A 209 -3.87 -0.05 1.05
CA PHE A 209 -3.41 -1.38 1.43
C PHE A 209 -3.14 -2.23 0.17
N ILE A 210 -1.86 -2.41 -0.16
CA ILE A 210 -1.41 -3.22 -1.27
C ILE A 210 -1.18 -4.64 -0.75
N ALA A 211 -1.85 -5.62 -1.33
CA ALA A 211 -1.69 -7.02 -0.94
C ALA A 211 -1.96 -7.98 -2.10
N HIS A 212 -1.43 -9.19 -1.97
CA HIS A 212 -1.79 -10.33 -2.82
C HIS A 212 -2.66 -11.35 -2.06
N ASP A 213 -2.72 -11.30 -0.71
CA ASP A 213 -3.64 -12.15 0.08
C ASP A 213 -5.01 -11.48 0.18
N LEU A 214 -5.92 -11.96 -0.65
CA LEU A 214 -7.29 -11.47 -0.73
C LEU A 214 -8.12 -11.71 0.55
N ARG A 215 -7.75 -12.69 1.39
CA ARG A 215 -8.45 -12.95 2.66
C ARG A 215 -8.27 -11.76 3.62
N LEU A 216 -7.05 -11.25 3.69
CA LEU A 216 -6.74 -10.06 4.50
C LEU A 216 -7.48 -8.84 3.98
N VAL A 217 -7.43 -8.63 2.66
CA VAL A 217 -8.10 -7.49 2.00
C VAL A 217 -9.60 -7.51 2.27
N ARG A 218 -10.26 -8.66 2.14
CA ARG A 218 -11.69 -8.82 2.45
C ARG A 218 -12.03 -8.44 3.89
N GLN A 219 -11.11 -8.66 4.82
CA GLN A 219 -11.32 -8.40 6.25
C GLN A 219 -11.15 -6.93 6.65
N ILE A 220 -10.28 -6.19 5.95
CA ILE A 220 -9.81 -4.89 6.42
C ILE A 220 -10.13 -3.72 5.50
N CYS A 221 -10.44 -3.99 4.22
CA CYS A 221 -10.67 -2.93 3.24
C CYS A 221 -12.16 -2.59 3.11
N ASP A 222 -12.46 -1.30 3.04
CA ASP A 222 -13.79 -0.78 2.75
C ASP A 222 -14.11 -0.90 1.26
N ARG A 223 -13.16 -0.50 0.41
CA ARG A 223 -13.21 -0.62 -1.05
C ARG A 223 -11.96 -1.30 -1.57
N VAL A 224 -12.08 -1.93 -2.75
CA VAL A 224 -10.99 -2.69 -3.39
C VAL A 224 -10.92 -2.35 -4.86
N ALA A 225 -9.69 -2.17 -5.35
CA ALA A 225 -9.37 -2.13 -6.78
C ALA A 225 -8.53 -3.36 -7.15
N VAL A 226 -8.95 -4.06 -8.19
CA VAL A 226 -8.27 -5.23 -8.75
C VAL A 226 -7.43 -4.78 -9.94
N MET A 227 -6.12 -5.06 -9.87
CA MET A 227 -5.16 -4.63 -10.88
C MET A 227 -4.59 -5.82 -11.67
N TYR A 228 -4.66 -5.75 -12.98
CA TYR A 228 -4.11 -6.73 -13.90
C TYR A 228 -3.30 -6.06 -15.01
N ARG A 229 -2.06 -6.49 -15.23
CA ARG A 229 -1.16 -5.98 -16.28
C ARG A 229 -1.10 -4.45 -16.38
N GLY A 230 -0.99 -3.78 -15.23
CA GLY A 230 -0.86 -2.32 -15.16
C GLY A 230 -2.19 -1.57 -15.14
N ARG A 231 -3.34 -2.20 -15.29
CA ARG A 231 -4.66 -1.58 -15.36
C ARG A 231 -5.58 -2.02 -14.24
N LEU A 232 -6.53 -1.18 -13.89
CA LEU A 232 -7.65 -1.59 -13.05
C LEU A 232 -8.67 -2.33 -13.90
N VAL A 233 -9.11 -3.49 -13.43
CA VAL A 233 -10.12 -4.32 -14.09
C VAL A 233 -11.45 -4.32 -13.34
N GLU A 234 -11.42 -4.04 -12.03
CA GLU A 234 -12.61 -3.96 -11.20
C GLU A 234 -12.33 -3.08 -9.97
N VAL A 235 -13.29 -2.22 -9.58
CA VAL A 235 -13.20 -1.34 -8.41
C VAL A 235 -14.57 -1.24 -7.78
N GLY A 236 -14.66 -1.43 -6.46
CA GLY A 236 -15.94 -1.30 -5.77
C GLY A 236 -15.84 -1.52 -4.26
N PRO A 237 -16.97 -1.47 -3.55
CA PRO A 237 -17.06 -1.91 -2.17
C PRO A 237 -16.52 -3.33 -2.02
N ALA A 238 -15.68 -3.57 -1.01
CA ALA A 238 -15.02 -4.88 -0.85
C ALA A 238 -16.04 -6.03 -0.82
N GLU A 239 -17.15 -5.85 -0.10
CA GLU A 239 -18.21 -6.86 -0.03
C GLU A 239 -18.78 -7.23 -1.42
N GLN A 240 -19.03 -6.23 -2.29
CA GLN A 240 -19.56 -6.48 -3.64
C GLN A 240 -18.54 -7.20 -4.52
N VAL A 241 -17.29 -6.70 -4.57
CA VAL A 241 -16.22 -7.29 -5.40
C VAL A 241 -15.96 -8.75 -4.99
N PHE A 242 -15.99 -9.07 -3.69
CA PHE A 242 -15.74 -10.44 -3.21
C PHE A 242 -16.92 -11.38 -3.35
N ASN A 243 -18.15 -10.89 -3.23
CA ASN A 243 -19.35 -11.74 -3.28
C ASN A 243 -19.94 -11.86 -4.70
N SER A 244 -19.73 -10.84 -5.55
CA SER A 244 -20.28 -10.74 -6.89
C SER A 244 -19.25 -10.15 -7.87
N PRO A 245 -18.08 -10.81 -8.04
CA PRO A 245 -17.04 -10.31 -8.96
C PRO A 245 -17.58 -10.29 -10.39
N ALA A 246 -17.40 -9.17 -11.08
CA ALA A 246 -17.90 -8.98 -12.44
C ALA A 246 -16.85 -9.30 -13.51
N HIS A 247 -15.58 -8.93 -13.27
CA HIS A 247 -14.54 -9.19 -14.23
C HIS A 247 -14.03 -10.65 -14.14
N PRO A 248 -13.84 -11.39 -15.27
CA PRO A 248 -13.40 -12.80 -15.26
C PRO A 248 -12.07 -13.02 -14.50
N TYR A 249 -11.15 -12.07 -14.57
CA TYR A 249 -9.90 -12.14 -13.80
C TYR A 249 -10.14 -12.05 -12.29
N THR A 250 -11.04 -11.18 -11.83
CA THR A 250 -11.40 -11.08 -10.41
C THR A 250 -12.04 -12.37 -9.93
N THR A 251 -12.94 -12.95 -10.71
CA THR A 251 -13.56 -14.25 -10.42
C THR A 251 -12.49 -15.35 -10.29
N ALA A 252 -11.55 -15.42 -11.23
CA ALA A 252 -10.44 -16.38 -11.17
C ALA A 252 -9.55 -16.17 -9.93
N LEU A 253 -9.22 -14.90 -9.63
CA LEU A 253 -8.38 -14.54 -8.50
C LEU A 253 -9.06 -14.91 -7.16
N ILE A 254 -10.36 -14.66 -7.02
CA ILE A 254 -11.14 -15.01 -5.82
C ILE A 254 -11.31 -16.52 -5.71
N SER A 255 -11.53 -17.25 -6.82
CA SER A 255 -11.66 -18.71 -6.81
C SER A 255 -10.40 -19.43 -6.32
N ALA A 256 -9.25 -18.76 -6.37
CA ALA A 256 -7.99 -19.29 -5.87
C ALA A 256 -7.84 -19.17 -4.33
N ILE A 257 -8.78 -18.51 -3.63
CA ILE A 257 -8.77 -18.40 -2.17
C ILE A 257 -9.14 -19.74 -1.55
N PRO A 258 -8.29 -20.35 -0.70
CA PRO A 258 -8.62 -21.59 -0.02
C PRO A 258 -9.81 -21.44 0.92
N HIS A 259 -10.83 -22.29 0.76
CA HIS A 259 -11.93 -22.37 1.72
C HIS A 259 -11.48 -23.09 3.00
N LEU A 260 -11.83 -22.53 4.17
CA LEU A 260 -11.49 -23.14 5.47
C LEU A 260 -12.36 -24.35 5.84
N LYS A 261 -13.29 -24.77 4.97
CA LYS A 261 -14.15 -25.92 5.25
C LYS A 261 -13.43 -27.22 4.89
N PRO A 262 -13.20 -28.14 5.86
CA PRO A 262 -12.60 -29.44 5.58
C PRO A 262 -13.44 -30.22 4.56
N GLY A 263 -12.78 -30.78 3.52
CA GLY A 263 -13.43 -31.61 2.51
C GLY A 263 -13.96 -30.88 1.26
N GLN A 264 -13.98 -29.56 1.21
CA GLN A 264 -14.27 -28.84 -0.02
C GLN A 264 -13.02 -28.81 -0.92
N ARG A 265 -13.15 -29.34 -2.15
CA ARG A 265 -12.13 -29.18 -3.18
C ARG A 265 -12.15 -27.74 -3.68
N LEU A 266 -10.97 -27.15 -3.83
CA LEU A 266 -10.79 -25.84 -4.44
C LEU A 266 -11.05 -25.96 -5.94
N GLU A 267 -12.16 -25.46 -6.44
CA GLU A 267 -12.43 -25.31 -7.86
C GLU A 267 -11.83 -23.99 -8.35
N ARG A 268 -10.61 -24.06 -8.87
CA ARG A 268 -9.97 -22.88 -9.47
C ARG A 268 -10.58 -22.63 -10.84
N ILE A 269 -11.10 -21.42 -11.04
CA ILE A 269 -11.56 -20.95 -12.33
C ILE A 269 -10.34 -20.40 -13.07
N PRO A 270 -9.96 -21.00 -14.25
CA PRO A 270 -8.83 -20.49 -15.02
C PRO A 270 -9.20 -19.15 -15.68
N PHE A 271 -8.23 -18.24 -15.74
CA PHE A 271 -8.33 -17.01 -16.53
C PHE A 271 -7.35 -17.06 -17.70
N ASP A 272 -7.86 -16.93 -18.90
CA ASP A 272 -7.00 -16.85 -20.09
C ASP A 272 -6.62 -15.38 -20.34
N GLY A 273 -5.40 -15.02 -19.95
CA GLY A 273 -4.87 -13.69 -20.15
C GLY A 273 -4.65 -13.30 -21.63
N SER A 274 -4.81 -14.23 -22.61
CA SER A 274 -4.77 -13.92 -24.03
C SER A 274 -6.05 -13.21 -24.49
N THR A 275 -7.16 -13.43 -23.80
CA THR A 275 -8.46 -12.80 -24.08
C THR A 275 -8.61 -11.42 -23.44
N PHE A 276 -7.63 -10.98 -22.66
CA PHE A 276 -7.68 -9.68 -21.98
C PHE A 276 -7.75 -8.53 -22.98
N GLN A 277 -8.82 -7.78 -22.93
CA GLN A 277 -9.02 -6.57 -23.73
C GLN A 277 -8.85 -5.32 -22.86
N ARG A 278 -8.36 -4.24 -23.47
CA ARG A 278 -8.30 -2.93 -22.85
C ARG A 278 -9.66 -2.26 -22.95
N VAL A 279 -10.49 -2.44 -21.91
CA VAL A 279 -11.79 -1.83 -21.79
C VAL A 279 -11.76 -0.83 -20.65
N GLU A 280 -12.52 0.26 -20.78
CA GLU A 280 -12.69 1.23 -19.70
C GLU A 280 -13.60 0.67 -18.61
N LEU A 281 -13.36 1.09 -17.38
CA LEU A 281 -14.24 0.79 -16.25
C LEU A 281 -15.62 1.42 -16.47
N ARG A 282 -16.67 0.63 -16.33
CA ARG A 282 -18.07 1.08 -16.38
C ARG A 282 -18.73 0.74 -15.06
N GLU A 283 -19.59 1.62 -14.59
CA GLU A 283 -20.41 1.36 -13.41
C GLU A 283 -21.43 0.27 -13.74
N ILE A 284 -21.41 -0.80 -12.94
CA ILE A 284 -22.29 -1.97 -13.08
C ILE A 284 -23.30 -2.07 -11.94
N ASP A 285 -22.97 -1.47 -10.80
CA ASP A 285 -23.84 -1.26 -9.64
C ASP A 285 -23.32 -0.03 -8.88
N THR A 286 -24.09 0.49 -7.93
CA THR A 286 -23.78 1.69 -7.18
C THR A 286 -22.35 1.63 -6.58
N GLY A 287 -21.43 2.43 -7.12
CA GLY A 287 -20.02 2.50 -6.74
C GLY A 287 -19.19 1.26 -7.09
N HIS A 288 -19.73 0.34 -7.91
CA HIS A 288 -19.04 -0.86 -8.39
C HIS A 288 -18.79 -0.74 -9.90
N PHE A 289 -17.53 -0.75 -10.30
CA PHE A 289 -17.07 -0.55 -11.67
C PHE A 289 -16.29 -1.78 -12.14
N ALA A 290 -16.50 -2.19 -13.41
CA ALA A 290 -15.75 -3.28 -14.02
C ALA A 290 -15.42 -2.96 -15.49
N ALA A 291 -14.28 -3.50 -15.96
CA ALA A 291 -13.82 -3.42 -17.35
C ALA A 291 -14.35 -4.61 -18.16
N ILE A 292 -15.66 -4.62 -18.44
CA ILE A 292 -16.42 -5.68 -19.14
C ILE A 292 -17.19 -5.15 -20.34
#